data_44c476babd9b0e3e8511c9f2942f5349
#
_entry.id   44c476babd9b0e3e8511c9f2942f5349
#
_cell.length_a   1.000
_cell.length_b   1.000
_cell.length_c   1.000
_cell.angle_alpha   90.00
_cell.angle_beta   90.00
_cell.angle_gamma   90.00
#
_symmetry.space_group_name_H-M   'P 1'
#
loop_
_entity.id
_entity.type
_entity.pdbx_description
1 polymer ?
#
loop_
_entity_poly.entity_id
_entity_poly.type
_entity_poly.pdbx_seq_one_letter_code
_entity_poly.pdbx_strand_id
1 'polypeptide(L)'
;MNLPWHPVLIHFPIALLMVGGGAALIWLATGRTFWRQAALALVFLGAIGAFAAKQTGEGLEKMVEERGGVNEALLHEHEESGEQTVIVAFLALAALGFAEYRARKGGPSGAKATDSIAIRAVAALLTVAAAGMVARTGHLGGTLTWGGLTEPAVGSDAGTTAPPAGDAPVSRDVDNDGD
;
A
#
# COMPACT_ATOMS: atom_id res chain seq x y z
N MET A 1 9.95 -17.60 -16.08
CA MET A 1 9.09 -16.45 -15.74
C MET A 1 9.17 -16.27 -14.22
N ASN A 2 9.94 -15.30 -13.76
CA ASN A 2 9.97 -14.96 -12.33
C ASN A 2 8.75 -14.08 -12.08
N LEU A 3 7.66 -14.67 -11.54
CA LEU A 3 6.52 -13.89 -11.07
C LEU A 3 7.00 -12.95 -9.97
N PRO A 4 6.68 -11.66 -10.04
CA PRO A 4 6.96 -10.76 -8.93
C PRO A 4 6.11 -11.18 -7.73
N TRP A 5 6.76 -11.72 -6.70
CA TRP A 5 6.08 -12.17 -5.47
C TRP A 5 5.48 -11.02 -4.66
N HIS A 6 6.03 -9.82 -4.80
CA HIS A 6 5.58 -8.64 -4.06
C HIS A 6 4.09 -8.36 -4.20
N PRO A 7 3.47 -8.27 -5.41
CA PRO A 7 2.04 -8.03 -5.54
C PRO A 7 1.15 -9.11 -4.90
N VAL A 8 1.65 -10.35 -4.80
CA VAL A 8 0.91 -11.43 -4.13
C VAL A 8 1.01 -11.28 -2.61
N LEU A 9 2.20 -10.97 -2.10
CA LEU A 9 2.47 -10.88 -0.67
C LEU A 9 1.79 -9.69 0.01
N ILE A 10 1.65 -8.54 -0.67
CA ILE A 10 1.07 -7.32 -0.07
C ILE A 10 -0.39 -7.46 0.35
N HIS A 11 -1.17 -8.34 -0.28
CA HIS A 11 -2.58 -8.52 0.05
C HIS A 11 -2.78 -9.10 1.44
N PHE A 12 -1.85 -9.93 1.92
CA PHE A 12 -1.93 -10.54 3.24
C PHE A 12 -1.86 -9.51 4.37
N PRO A 13 -0.82 -8.67 4.48
CA PRO A 13 -0.76 -7.68 5.55
C PRO A 13 -1.90 -6.67 5.48
N ILE A 14 -2.34 -6.28 4.28
CA ILE A 14 -3.48 -5.37 4.12
C ILE A 14 -4.74 -5.99 4.77
N ALA A 15 -5.12 -7.18 4.36
CA ALA A 15 -6.31 -7.84 4.89
C ALA A 15 -6.20 -8.13 6.40
N LEU A 16 -5.06 -8.66 6.84
CA LEU A 16 -4.86 -9.07 8.24
C LEU A 16 -4.82 -7.88 9.20
N LEU A 17 -4.14 -6.79 8.85
CA LEU A 17 -4.08 -5.59 9.70
C LEU A 17 -5.41 -4.85 9.72
N MET A 18 -6.13 -4.79 8.60
CA MET A 18 -7.47 -4.18 8.55
C MET A 18 -8.47 -4.94 9.43
N VAL A 19 -8.55 -6.27 9.30
CA VAL A 19 -9.43 -7.10 10.13
C VAL A 19 -8.97 -7.11 11.59
N GLY A 20 -7.65 -7.10 11.83
CA GLY A 20 -7.05 -6.96 13.14
C GLY A 20 -7.44 -5.65 13.84
N GLY A 21 -7.46 -4.54 13.10
CA GLY A 21 -7.96 -3.25 13.58
C GLY A 21 -9.43 -3.32 14.02
N GLY A 22 -10.29 -3.93 13.22
CA GLY A 22 -11.68 -4.18 13.57
C GLY A 22 -11.83 -5.03 14.85
N ALA A 23 -11.06 -6.12 14.95
CA ALA A 23 -11.06 -6.98 16.14
C ALA A 23 -10.59 -6.24 17.40
N ALA A 24 -9.57 -5.37 17.28
CA ALA A 24 -9.08 -4.56 18.39
C ALA A 24 -10.12 -3.52 18.86
N LEU A 25 -10.88 -2.90 17.96
CA LEU A 25 -11.99 -2.01 18.30
C LEU A 25 -13.12 -2.74 19.02
N ILE A 26 -13.48 -3.94 18.55
CA ILE A 26 -14.50 -4.77 19.21
C ILE A 26 -14.00 -5.19 20.60
N TRP A 27 -12.73 -5.53 20.75
CA TRP A 27 -12.14 -5.80 22.05
C TRP A 27 -12.16 -4.57 22.95
N LEU A 28 -11.82 -3.40 22.46
CA LEU A 28 -11.88 -2.13 23.20
C LEU A 28 -13.30 -1.92 23.78
N ALA A 29 -14.32 -2.11 22.96
CA ALA A 29 -15.72 -1.91 23.33
C ALA A 29 -16.26 -2.97 24.29
N THR A 30 -15.89 -4.25 24.06
CA THR A 30 -16.52 -5.38 24.77
C THR A 30 -15.67 -5.98 25.88
N GLY A 31 -14.36 -5.79 25.88
CA GLY A 31 -13.40 -6.43 26.78
C GLY A 31 -13.29 -7.95 26.63
N ARG A 32 -13.92 -8.55 25.62
CA ARG A 32 -13.97 -10.01 25.46
C ARG A 32 -12.62 -10.58 25.02
N THR A 33 -12.12 -11.56 25.76
CA THR A 33 -10.82 -12.23 25.51
C THR A 33 -10.68 -12.75 24.09
N PHE A 34 -11.75 -13.29 23.51
CA PHE A 34 -11.75 -13.77 22.11
C PHE A 34 -11.26 -12.69 21.13
N TRP A 35 -11.79 -11.46 21.22
CA TRP A 35 -11.42 -10.39 20.32
C TRP A 35 -9.98 -9.88 20.53
N ARG A 36 -9.48 -9.92 21.77
CA ARG A 36 -8.06 -9.64 22.05
C ARG A 36 -7.16 -10.65 21.38
N GLN A 37 -7.47 -11.94 21.53
CA GLN A 37 -6.68 -13.02 20.92
C GLN A 37 -6.76 -13.01 19.39
N ALA A 38 -7.94 -12.74 18.84
CA ALA A 38 -8.12 -12.57 17.41
C ALA A 38 -7.29 -11.39 16.88
N ALA A 39 -7.36 -10.22 17.52
CA ALA A 39 -6.54 -9.07 17.16
C ALA A 39 -5.03 -9.40 17.22
N LEU A 40 -4.59 -10.04 18.32
CA LEU A 40 -3.18 -10.43 18.48
C LEU A 40 -2.71 -11.37 17.36
N ALA A 41 -3.49 -12.40 17.03
CA ALA A 41 -3.13 -13.35 15.99
C ALA A 41 -3.08 -12.69 14.58
N LEU A 42 -4.09 -11.88 14.26
CA LEU A 42 -4.19 -11.18 12.99
C LEU A 42 -3.06 -10.15 12.82
N VAL A 43 -2.77 -9.36 13.86
CA VAL A 43 -1.69 -8.37 13.82
C VAL A 43 -0.32 -9.05 13.78
N PHE A 44 -0.14 -10.16 14.49
CA PHE A 44 1.10 -10.95 14.41
C PHE A 44 1.39 -11.41 12.99
N LEU A 45 0.42 -12.06 12.34
CA LEU A 45 0.56 -12.51 10.95
C LEU A 45 0.68 -11.34 9.97
N GLY A 46 -0.08 -10.27 10.22
CA GLY A 46 -0.03 -9.04 9.42
C GLY A 46 1.33 -8.34 9.51
N ALA A 47 1.95 -8.25 10.69
CA ALA A 47 3.27 -7.66 10.88
C ALA A 47 4.37 -8.47 10.18
N ILE A 48 4.32 -9.80 10.28
CA ILE A 48 5.24 -10.68 9.52
C ILE A 48 5.04 -10.50 8.02
N GLY A 49 3.79 -10.45 7.55
CA GLY A 49 3.47 -10.21 6.15
C GLY A 49 3.94 -8.85 5.65
N ALA A 50 3.77 -7.79 6.45
CA ALA A 50 4.26 -6.45 6.12
C ALA A 50 5.79 -6.40 6.03
N PHE A 51 6.48 -7.06 6.95
CA PHE A 51 7.93 -7.18 6.91
C PHE A 51 8.40 -7.94 5.65
N ALA A 52 7.77 -9.06 5.32
CA ALA A 52 8.09 -9.82 4.12
C ALA A 52 7.80 -9.02 2.83
N ALA A 53 6.69 -8.27 2.81
CA ALA A 53 6.35 -7.39 1.70
C ALA A 53 7.40 -6.28 1.50
N LYS A 54 7.89 -5.66 2.61
CA LYS A 54 8.98 -4.67 2.56
C LYS A 54 10.23 -5.27 1.92
N GLN A 55 10.69 -6.43 2.38
CA GLN A 55 11.90 -7.08 1.85
C GLN A 55 11.80 -7.41 0.36
N THR A 56 10.61 -7.78 -0.12
CA THR A 56 10.40 -8.05 -1.56
C THR A 56 10.23 -6.78 -2.38
N GLY A 57 9.76 -5.69 -1.78
CA GLY A 57 9.63 -4.36 -2.39
C GLY A 57 10.98 -3.75 -2.73
N GLU A 58 11.93 -3.75 -1.80
CA GLU A 58 13.30 -3.24 -1.98
C GLU A 58 14.03 -3.88 -3.18
N GLY A 59 13.75 -5.16 -3.46
CA GLY A 59 14.31 -5.85 -4.62
C GLY A 59 13.69 -5.41 -5.95
N LEU A 60 12.41 -5.01 -5.96
CA LEU A 60 11.74 -4.51 -7.15
C LEU A 60 12.08 -3.05 -7.46
N GLU A 61 12.27 -2.23 -6.43
CA GLU A 61 12.59 -0.81 -6.54
C GLU A 61 13.83 -0.60 -7.42
N LYS A 62 14.92 -1.28 -7.12
CA LYS A 62 16.17 -1.21 -7.91
C LYS A 62 15.95 -1.55 -9.39
N MET A 63 15.13 -2.56 -9.67
CA MET A 63 14.80 -2.95 -11.06
C MET A 63 13.93 -1.91 -11.77
N VAL A 64 13.10 -1.19 -11.03
CA VAL A 64 12.21 -0.15 -11.55
C VAL A 64 12.98 1.13 -11.81
N GLU A 65 13.86 1.53 -10.89
CA GLU A 65 14.77 2.67 -11.05
C GLU A 65 15.68 2.48 -12.28
N GLU A 66 16.28 1.30 -12.45
CA GLU A 66 17.13 0.97 -13.60
C GLU A 66 16.39 1.06 -14.95
N ARG A 67 15.07 0.80 -14.97
CA ARG A 67 14.26 0.87 -16.19
C ARG A 67 13.81 2.29 -16.52
N GLY A 68 13.76 3.19 -15.54
CA GLY A 68 13.26 4.54 -15.68
C GLY A 68 11.75 4.61 -15.94
N GLY A 69 11.21 5.83 -15.97
CA GLY A 69 9.79 6.06 -16.31
C GLY A 69 8.81 5.96 -15.15
N VAL A 70 9.30 5.86 -13.91
CA VAL A 70 8.48 5.89 -12.67
C VAL A 70 8.62 7.25 -12.00
N ASN A 71 7.56 7.69 -11.35
CA ASN A 71 7.60 8.89 -10.52
C ASN A 71 8.41 8.58 -9.24
N GLU A 72 9.67 8.99 -9.21
CA GLU A 72 10.61 8.73 -8.10
C GLU A 72 10.09 9.28 -6.76
N ALA A 73 9.43 10.44 -6.77
CA ALA A 73 8.88 11.02 -5.54
C ALA A 73 7.77 10.14 -4.95
N LEU A 74 6.89 9.60 -5.80
CA LEU A 74 5.81 8.71 -5.38
C LEU A 74 6.35 7.34 -4.92
N LEU A 75 7.41 6.84 -5.59
CA LEU A 75 8.09 5.61 -5.22
C LEU A 75 8.70 5.73 -3.81
N HIS A 76 9.42 6.82 -3.55
CA HIS A 76 10.00 7.11 -2.24
C HIS A 76 8.93 7.26 -1.15
N GLU A 77 7.81 7.94 -1.45
CA GLU A 77 6.69 8.07 -0.50
C GLU A 77 6.05 6.71 -0.17
N HIS A 78 5.93 5.83 -1.18
CA HIS A 78 5.44 4.46 -0.97
C HIS A 78 6.37 3.64 -0.08
N GLU A 79 7.67 3.72 -0.31
CA GLU A 79 8.70 3.02 0.47
C GLU A 79 8.71 3.49 1.93
N GLU A 80 8.75 4.80 2.17
CA GLU A 80 8.69 5.38 3.50
C GLU A 80 7.42 4.97 4.24
N SER A 81 6.26 5.01 3.56
CA SER A 81 4.99 4.55 4.11
C SER A 81 5.01 3.06 4.46
N GLY A 82 5.67 2.24 3.65
CA GLY A 82 5.89 0.82 3.90
C GLY A 82 6.70 0.56 5.17
N GLU A 83 7.79 1.28 5.34
CA GLU A 83 8.63 1.20 6.54
C GLU A 83 7.88 1.63 7.81
N GLN A 84 7.19 2.76 7.75
CA GLN A 84 6.35 3.23 8.86
C GLN A 84 5.25 2.22 9.20
N THR A 85 4.66 1.56 8.20
CA THR A 85 3.65 0.49 8.40
C THR A 85 4.24 -0.66 9.21
N VAL A 86 5.44 -1.13 8.88
CA VAL A 86 6.13 -2.21 9.61
C VAL A 86 6.38 -1.80 11.06
N ILE A 87 6.92 -0.60 11.29
CA ILE A 87 7.19 -0.09 12.65
C ILE A 87 5.91 -0.05 13.48
N VAL A 88 4.84 0.56 12.96
CA VAL A 88 3.57 0.70 13.70
C VAL A 88 2.90 -0.66 13.92
N ALA A 89 2.99 -1.60 12.98
CA ALA A 89 2.47 -2.95 13.14
C ALA A 89 3.18 -3.71 14.27
N PHE A 90 4.52 -3.59 14.39
CA PHE A 90 5.25 -4.19 15.50
C PHE A 90 4.99 -3.51 16.84
N LEU A 91 4.77 -2.19 16.87
CA LEU A 91 4.33 -1.49 18.08
C LEU A 91 2.94 -1.95 18.53
N ALA A 92 2.00 -2.11 17.60
CA ALA A 92 0.68 -2.66 17.85
C ALA A 92 0.76 -4.10 18.40
N LEU A 93 1.60 -4.93 17.78
CA LEU A 93 1.86 -6.29 18.22
C LEU A 93 2.42 -6.33 19.64
N ALA A 94 3.38 -5.48 19.97
CA ALA A 94 3.96 -5.37 21.31
C ALA A 94 2.90 -4.95 22.35
N ALA A 95 2.04 -3.98 22.01
CA ALA A 95 0.96 -3.52 22.90
C ALA A 95 -0.10 -4.62 23.14
N LEU A 96 -0.52 -5.32 22.10
CA LEU A 96 -1.45 -6.47 22.22
C LEU A 96 -0.82 -7.63 22.99
N GLY A 97 0.46 -7.95 22.70
CA GLY A 97 1.22 -8.97 23.43
C GLY A 97 1.37 -8.63 24.90
N PHE A 98 1.62 -7.36 25.24
CA PHE A 98 1.66 -6.87 26.61
C PHE A 98 0.30 -7.03 27.31
N ALA A 99 -0.79 -6.67 26.63
CA ALA A 99 -2.15 -6.85 27.15
C ALA A 99 -2.46 -8.33 27.42
N GLU A 100 -2.10 -9.23 26.51
CA GLU A 100 -2.25 -10.69 26.66
C GLU A 100 -1.40 -11.22 27.82
N TYR A 101 -0.14 -10.80 27.94
CA TYR A 101 0.74 -11.18 29.02
C TYR A 101 0.19 -10.76 30.39
N ARG A 102 -0.31 -9.51 30.51
CA ARG A 102 -0.94 -8.99 31.71
C ARG A 102 -2.17 -9.81 32.10
N ALA A 103 -3.02 -10.13 31.11
CA ALA A 103 -4.21 -10.92 31.32
C ALA A 103 -3.92 -12.34 31.84
N ARG A 104 -2.84 -12.97 31.35
CA ARG A 104 -2.41 -14.30 31.80
C ARG A 104 -1.81 -14.29 33.21
N LYS A 105 -1.10 -13.21 33.60
CA LYS A 105 -0.51 -13.06 34.93
C LYS A 105 -1.52 -12.69 36.03
N GLY A 106 -2.65 -12.17 35.67
CA GLY A 106 -3.67 -11.72 36.60
C GLY A 106 -4.48 -12.82 37.30
N GLY A 107 -3.95 -14.00 37.53
CA GLY A 107 -4.39 -15.13 38.38
C GLY A 107 -5.90 -15.28 38.67
N PRO A 108 -6.33 -16.41 39.27
CA PRO A 108 -7.74 -16.69 39.55
C PRO A 108 -8.39 -15.77 40.59
N SER A 109 -7.63 -14.93 41.27
CA SER A 109 -8.09 -14.06 42.37
C SER A 109 -8.88 -12.82 41.95
N GLY A 110 -9.54 -12.84 40.78
CA GLY A 110 -10.63 -11.89 40.51
C GLY A 110 -10.27 -10.39 40.48
N ALA A 111 -9.02 -10.03 40.65
CA ALA A 111 -8.58 -8.65 40.52
C ALA A 111 -8.67 -8.22 39.05
N LYS A 112 -9.68 -7.45 38.72
CA LYS A 112 -9.93 -6.78 37.42
C LYS A 112 -8.79 -5.86 36.97
N ALA A 113 -7.56 -6.02 37.50
CA ALA A 113 -6.41 -5.16 37.26
C ALA A 113 -5.80 -5.32 35.88
N THR A 114 -6.18 -6.32 35.10
CA THR A 114 -5.49 -6.70 33.88
C THR A 114 -6.07 -6.13 32.59
N ASP A 115 -7.31 -5.67 32.65
CA ASP A 115 -8.00 -5.14 31.48
C ASP A 115 -8.37 -3.67 31.69
N SER A 116 -7.37 -2.84 32.10
CA SER A 116 -7.64 -1.41 32.20
C SER A 116 -8.04 -0.87 30.82
N ILE A 117 -9.05 -0.02 30.78
CA ILE A 117 -9.52 0.63 29.55
C ILE A 117 -8.36 1.37 28.84
N ALA A 118 -7.40 1.87 29.59
CA ALA A 118 -6.22 2.54 29.06
C ALA A 118 -5.34 1.58 28.23
N ILE A 119 -5.07 0.37 28.72
CA ILE A 119 -4.29 -0.63 27.97
C ILE A 119 -5.04 -1.02 26.70
N ARG A 120 -6.34 -1.25 26.80
CA ARG A 120 -7.18 -1.56 25.63
C ARG A 120 -7.18 -0.42 24.60
N ALA A 121 -7.32 0.82 25.09
CA ALA A 121 -7.34 1.99 24.23
C ALA A 121 -6.00 2.19 23.49
N VAL A 122 -4.87 2.08 24.19
CA VAL A 122 -3.54 2.21 23.58
C VAL A 122 -3.31 1.11 22.54
N ALA A 123 -3.60 -0.15 22.89
CA ALA A 123 -3.40 -1.25 21.95
C ALA A 123 -4.33 -1.14 20.73
N ALA A 124 -5.60 -0.78 20.93
CA ALA A 124 -6.54 -0.56 19.84
C ALA A 124 -6.13 0.62 18.95
N LEU A 125 -5.68 1.74 19.53
CA LEU A 125 -5.20 2.91 18.79
C LEU A 125 -4.01 2.55 17.88
N LEU A 126 -3.01 1.86 18.43
CA LEU A 126 -1.85 1.42 17.64
C LEU A 126 -2.25 0.44 16.54
N THR A 127 -3.19 -0.46 16.80
CA THR A 127 -3.66 -1.43 15.80
C THR A 127 -4.45 -0.74 14.69
N VAL A 128 -5.29 0.23 15.01
CA VAL A 128 -6.02 1.04 14.02
C VAL A 128 -5.06 1.92 13.23
N ALA A 129 -4.04 2.48 13.88
CA ALA A 129 -2.99 3.21 13.20
C ALA A 129 -2.23 2.31 12.18
N ALA A 130 -1.88 1.08 12.56
CA ALA A 130 -1.28 0.11 11.64
C ALA A 130 -2.20 -0.21 10.44
N ALA A 131 -3.51 -0.36 10.69
CA ALA A 131 -4.50 -0.55 9.62
C ALA A 131 -4.58 0.66 8.68
N GLY A 132 -4.56 1.88 9.22
CA GLY A 132 -4.53 3.12 8.43
C GLY A 132 -3.26 3.25 7.59
N MET A 133 -2.10 2.94 8.20
CA MET A 133 -0.80 2.99 7.51
C MET A 133 -0.74 1.96 6.37
N VAL A 134 -1.17 0.72 6.58
CA VAL A 134 -1.17 -0.30 5.51
C VAL A 134 -2.13 0.06 4.38
N ALA A 135 -3.27 0.71 4.68
CA ALA A 135 -4.19 1.20 3.67
C ALA A 135 -3.56 2.33 2.82
N ARG A 136 -2.85 3.28 3.48
CA ARG A 136 -2.10 4.33 2.80
C ARG A 136 -1.02 3.75 1.88
N THR A 137 -0.19 2.84 2.41
CA THR A 137 0.86 2.17 1.62
C THR A 137 0.29 1.42 0.42
N GLY A 138 -0.84 0.71 0.61
CA GLY A 138 -1.54 0.03 -0.48
C GLY A 138 -2.09 0.98 -1.53
N HIS A 139 -2.61 2.15 -1.11
CA HIS A 139 -3.08 3.18 -2.02
C HIS A 139 -1.94 3.77 -2.87
N LEU A 140 -0.80 4.12 -2.24
CA LEU A 140 0.38 4.62 -2.93
C LEU A 140 0.90 3.60 -3.95
N GLY A 141 1.00 2.31 -3.57
CA GLY A 141 1.40 1.23 -4.49
C GLY A 141 0.42 1.04 -5.65
N GLY A 142 -0.89 1.19 -5.39
CA GLY A 142 -1.91 1.20 -6.43
C GLY A 142 -1.74 2.36 -7.40
N THR A 143 -1.46 3.55 -6.91
CA THR A 143 -1.21 4.75 -7.72
C THR A 143 0.05 4.58 -8.59
N LEU A 144 1.13 4.01 -8.04
CA LEU A 144 2.33 3.69 -8.80
C LEU A 144 2.07 2.73 -9.96
N THR A 145 1.18 1.76 -9.74
CA THR A 145 0.90 0.71 -10.74
C THR A 145 -0.12 1.14 -11.79
N TRP A 146 -1.14 1.91 -11.39
CA TRP A 146 -2.31 2.20 -12.23
C TRP A 146 -2.52 3.68 -12.50
N GLY A 147 -1.77 4.59 -11.87
CA GLY A 147 -1.95 6.04 -11.97
C GLY A 147 -1.87 6.56 -13.41
N GLY A 148 -0.95 6.05 -14.21
CA GLY A 148 -0.83 6.41 -15.62
C GLY A 148 -2.01 5.99 -16.51
N LEU A 149 -2.90 5.10 -16.02
CA LEU A 149 -4.09 4.68 -16.75
C LEU A 149 -5.32 5.53 -16.41
N THR A 150 -5.26 6.27 -15.29
CA THR A 150 -6.38 7.08 -14.79
C THR A 150 -6.24 8.55 -15.15
N GLU A 151 -5.06 9.02 -15.54
CA GLU A 151 -4.94 10.36 -16.12
C GLU A 151 -5.55 10.32 -17.52
N PRO A 152 -6.56 11.16 -17.80
CA PRO A 152 -6.98 11.40 -19.17
C PRO A 152 -5.72 11.85 -19.91
N ALA A 153 -5.42 11.23 -21.06
CA ALA A 153 -4.33 11.69 -21.91
C ALA A 153 -4.54 13.20 -22.12
N VAL A 154 -3.84 14.01 -21.34
CA VAL A 154 -3.78 15.45 -21.53
C VAL A 154 -3.17 15.57 -22.93
N GLY A 155 -4.02 16.02 -23.85
CA GLY A 155 -3.75 16.01 -25.26
C GLY A 155 -2.31 16.36 -25.54
N SER A 156 -1.62 15.47 -26.16
CA SER A 156 -0.53 15.82 -27.05
C SER A 156 -1.13 16.65 -28.17
N ASP A 157 -1.46 17.90 -27.85
CA ASP A 157 -1.43 18.97 -28.83
C ASP A 157 0.04 19.19 -29.22
N ALA A 158 0.64 18.09 -29.70
CA ALA A 158 1.67 18.22 -30.69
C ALA A 158 0.99 18.88 -31.87
N GLY A 159 1.14 20.19 -31.92
CA GLY A 159 0.75 20.97 -33.09
C GLY A 159 1.22 20.27 -34.35
N THR A 160 0.29 19.55 -34.94
CA THR A 160 0.39 19.24 -36.35
C THR A 160 0.17 20.55 -37.08
N THR A 161 1.21 21.36 -37.13
CA THR A 161 1.32 22.35 -38.19
C THR A 161 1.36 21.49 -39.45
N ALA A 162 0.19 21.35 -40.06
CA ALA A 162 0.13 20.85 -41.43
C ALA A 162 1.12 21.68 -42.25
N PRO A 163 2.00 21.06 -43.05
CA PRO A 163 2.86 21.81 -43.94
C PRO A 163 1.97 22.64 -44.87
N PRO A 164 2.32 23.90 -45.20
CA PRO A 164 1.56 24.70 -46.13
C PRO A 164 1.48 23.92 -47.43
N ALA A 165 0.27 23.84 -48.00
CA ALA A 165 0.03 23.23 -49.28
C ALA A 165 0.95 23.91 -50.32
N GLY A 166 2.05 23.23 -50.63
CA GLY A 166 2.94 23.64 -51.69
C GLY A 166 2.19 23.55 -53.01
N ASP A 167 2.28 24.63 -53.76
CA ASP A 167 1.74 24.79 -55.10
C ASP A 167 2.01 23.53 -55.96
N ALA A 168 0.93 22.96 -56.45
CA ALA A 168 1.01 21.91 -57.48
C ALA A 168 1.66 22.50 -58.73
N PRO A 169 2.65 21.88 -59.34
CA PRO A 169 3.19 22.34 -60.59
C PRO A 169 2.14 22.18 -61.68
N VAL A 170 1.83 23.30 -62.32
CA VAL A 170 0.98 23.39 -63.50
C VAL A 170 1.64 22.52 -64.57
N SER A 171 0.99 21.43 -64.96
CA SER A 171 1.36 20.64 -66.15
C SER A 171 1.17 21.53 -67.40
N ARG A 172 2.24 21.94 -68.02
CA ARG A 172 2.21 22.48 -69.36
C ARG A 172 2.03 21.34 -70.35
N ASP A 173 0.87 21.33 -70.96
CA ASP A 173 0.65 20.56 -72.17
C ASP A 173 1.60 21.07 -73.19
N VAL A 174 2.46 20.19 -73.63
CA VAL A 174 3.28 20.39 -74.82
C VAL A 174 2.57 19.71 -76.00
N ASP A 175 1.83 20.54 -76.71
CA ASP A 175 1.30 20.14 -77.98
C ASP A 175 2.53 19.82 -78.91
N ASN A 176 2.61 18.61 -79.35
CA ASN A 176 3.56 18.17 -80.35
C ASN A 176 2.79 17.87 -81.61
N ASP A 177 2.57 18.94 -82.38
CA ASP A 177 2.16 18.80 -83.74
C ASP A 177 3.39 18.68 -84.66
N GLY A 178 3.38 17.69 -85.47
CA GLY A 178 4.04 17.83 -86.75
C GLY A 178 5.16 16.83 -87.13
N ASP A 179 4.80 16.05 -88.12
CA ASP A 179 5.56 15.39 -89.17
C ASP A 179 6.26 14.08 -88.85
#